data_70e621358a72033b99865e0e87673220
#
_entry.id   70e621358a72033b99865e0e87673220
#
_cell.length_a   1.000
_cell.length_b   1.000
_cell.length_c   1.000
_cell.angle_alpha   90.00
_cell.angle_beta   90.00
_cell.angle_gamma   90.00
#
_symmetry.space_group_name_H-M   'P 1'
#
loop_
_entity.id
_entity.type
_entity.pdbx_description
1 polymer ?
#
loop_
_entity_poly.entity_id
_entity_poly.type
_entity_poly.pdbx_seq_one_letter_code
_entity_poly.pdbx_strand_id
1 'polypeptide(L)'
;MSGGMGKGLTRKRELDATGFGRDQDELPPIAVEQGAGFLDLVDWFGFAPWAGDGEDPRPIEIELGSGKGTFLAQEAPLHPDTLYLGIEWASQFYRYAADRLRRLRIDNARMLHADGTVFIRNYVADQTVSRFHWYFPDPWPKARHNKRRTFQAPFLRGELYRVLKPGGRVHVATDHLDYWAWMQEHAAAVSDVYDVEPFESPKSAGPGELVGTNFERKYRKEGRAFNGMVLVKR
;
A
#
# COMPACT_ATOMS: atom_id res chain seq x y z
N MET A 1 27.63 45.55 23.90
CA MET A 1 27.64 44.99 22.52
C MET A 1 27.15 43.55 22.61
N SER A 2 25.88 43.32 22.40
CA SER A 2 25.26 42.00 22.44
C SER A 2 25.10 41.48 21.03
N GLY A 3 25.94 40.52 20.66
CA GLY A 3 25.83 39.84 19.37
C GLY A 3 24.68 38.85 19.41
N GLY A 4 23.58 39.17 18.73
CA GLY A 4 22.47 38.26 18.48
C GLY A 4 22.92 37.18 17.53
N MET A 5 23.03 35.92 18.02
CA MET A 5 23.13 34.75 17.17
C MET A 5 21.80 34.55 16.45
N GLY A 6 21.78 34.84 15.16
CA GLY A 6 20.68 34.51 14.27
C GLY A 6 20.47 33.01 14.28
N LYS A 7 19.29 32.53 14.76
CA LYS A 7 18.85 31.16 14.56
C LYS A 7 18.74 30.91 13.06
N GLY A 8 19.69 30.15 12.54
CA GLY A 8 19.65 29.70 11.16
C GLY A 8 18.34 28.99 10.91
N LEU A 9 17.53 29.53 10.01
CA LEU A 9 16.35 28.86 9.43
C LEU A 9 16.83 27.54 8.84
N THR A 10 16.51 26.43 9.47
CA THR A 10 16.68 25.10 8.91
C THR A 10 15.90 25.08 7.58
N ARG A 11 16.58 25.18 6.48
CA ARG A 11 16.00 25.09 5.14
C ARG A 11 15.19 23.81 5.07
N LYS A 12 13.86 23.94 4.89
CA LYS A 12 12.98 22.80 4.70
C LYS A 12 13.52 22.03 3.50
N ARG A 13 13.95 20.80 3.72
CA ARG A 13 14.57 19.98 2.68
C ARG A 13 13.56 19.80 1.54
N GLU A 14 13.97 20.05 0.32
CA GLU A 14 13.20 19.73 -0.88
C GLU A 14 13.12 18.21 -1.05
N LEU A 15 11.91 17.69 -1.25
CA LEU A 15 11.66 16.26 -1.47
C LEU A 15 11.76 15.98 -2.97
N ASP A 16 12.51 14.95 -3.32
CA ASP A 16 12.76 14.53 -4.68
C ASP A 16 12.22 13.11 -4.90
N ALA A 17 11.18 12.96 -5.71
CA ALA A 17 10.53 11.70 -6.05
C ALA A 17 11.05 11.07 -7.37
N THR A 18 12.02 11.69 -8.03
CA THR A 18 12.51 11.29 -9.35
C THR A 18 12.93 9.82 -9.38
N GLY A 19 12.37 9.06 -10.33
CA GLY A 19 12.64 7.63 -10.53
C GLY A 19 12.01 6.69 -9.50
N PHE A 20 11.38 7.23 -8.43
CA PHE A 20 10.75 6.42 -7.37
C PHE A 20 9.28 6.74 -7.16
N GLY A 21 8.75 7.78 -7.78
CA GLY A 21 7.35 8.18 -7.69
C GLY A 21 6.77 8.53 -9.05
N ARG A 22 5.48 8.22 -9.21
CA ARG A 22 4.63 8.64 -10.32
C ARG A 22 3.40 9.35 -9.78
N ASP A 23 2.90 10.33 -10.53
CA ASP A 23 1.67 11.04 -10.19
C ASP A 23 0.50 10.53 -11.04
N GLN A 24 -0.73 10.63 -10.51
CA GLN A 24 -1.94 10.26 -11.26
C GLN A 24 -2.10 11.05 -12.56
N ASP A 25 -1.54 12.24 -12.64
CA ASP A 25 -1.59 13.08 -13.85
C ASP A 25 -0.73 12.51 -14.99
N GLU A 26 0.17 11.57 -14.69
CA GLU A 26 0.96 10.83 -15.67
C GLU A 26 0.23 9.57 -16.21
N LEU A 27 -0.88 9.18 -15.58
CA LEU A 27 -1.66 8.01 -16.02
C LEU A 27 -2.29 8.28 -17.39
N PRO A 28 -2.30 7.29 -18.29
CA PRO A 28 -3.02 7.41 -19.54
C PRO A 28 -4.52 7.61 -19.30
N PRO A 29 -5.26 8.23 -20.23
CA PRO A 29 -6.71 8.33 -20.13
C PRO A 29 -7.34 6.95 -19.90
N ILE A 30 -8.35 6.89 -19.02
CA ILE A 30 -9.10 5.64 -18.79
C ILE A 30 -9.73 5.19 -20.11
N ALA A 31 -9.38 4.00 -20.55
CA ALA A 31 -9.96 3.43 -21.75
C ALA A 31 -11.45 3.14 -21.56
N VAL A 32 -12.27 3.47 -22.54
CA VAL A 32 -13.72 3.22 -22.50
C VAL A 32 -14.02 1.71 -22.59
N GLU A 33 -13.14 0.96 -23.26
CA GLU A 33 -13.24 -0.48 -23.36
C GLU A 33 -12.54 -1.16 -22.18
N GLN A 34 -13.25 -2.06 -21.52
CA GLN A 34 -12.75 -2.80 -20.37
C GLN A 34 -11.48 -3.58 -20.74
N GLY A 35 -10.40 -3.36 -19.99
CA GLY A 35 -9.11 -4.01 -20.23
C GLY A 35 -8.14 -3.28 -21.19
N ALA A 36 -8.61 -2.32 -21.98
CA ALA A 36 -7.76 -1.63 -22.94
C ALA A 36 -6.79 -0.58 -22.32
N GLY A 37 -6.95 -0.27 -21.04
CA GLY A 37 -6.12 0.72 -20.32
C GLY A 37 -5.18 0.10 -19.29
N PHE A 38 -5.07 -1.23 -19.21
CA PHE A 38 -4.22 -1.88 -18.23
C PHE A 38 -2.74 -1.61 -18.52
N LEU A 39 -2.00 -1.32 -17.44
CA LEU A 39 -0.58 -1.00 -17.52
C LEU A 39 0.28 -2.26 -17.33
N ASP A 40 1.38 -2.33 -18.06
CA ASP A 40 2.52 -3.11 -17.58
C ASP A 40 3.13 -2.36 -16.38
N LEU A 41 2.89 -2.88 -15.19
CA LEU A 41 3.32 -2.21 -13.96
C LEU A 41 4.85 -2.18 -13.82
N VAL A 42 5.57 -3.16 -14.38
CA VAL A 42 7.03 -3.22 -14.32
C VAL A 42 7.63 -2.08 -15.15
N ASP A 43 7.18 -1.98 -16.38
CA ASP A 43 7.66 -0.96 -17.33
C ASP A 43 7.21 0.44 -16.92
N TRP A 44 5.91 0.63 -16.64
CA TRP A 44 5.37 1.95 -16.35
C TRP A 44 5.96 2.59 -15.10
N PHE A 45 6.25 1.81 -14.04
CA PHE A 45 6.90 2.30 -12.83
C PHE A 45 8.43 2.33 -12.95
N GLY A 46 9.01 1.88 -14.06
CA GLY A 46 10.45 1.88 -14.28
C GLY A 46 11.19 0.99 -13.29
N PHE A 47 10.64 -0.17 -12.97
CA PHE A 47 11.41 -1.21 -12.30
C PHE A 47 12.49 -1.75 -13.24
N ALA A 48 13.60 -2.24 -12.68
CA ALA A 48 14.60 -2.89 -13.49
C ALA A 48 13.97 -4.07 -14.24
N PRO A 49 14.23 -4.22 -15.56
CA PRO A 49 13.72 -5.35 -16.33
C PRO A 49 14.16 -6.68 -15.72
N TRP A 50 13.36 -7.71 -15.92
CA TRP A 50 13.77 -9.07 -15.61
C TRP A 50 14.95 -9.48 -16.49
N ALA A 51 16.02 -9.96 -15.87
CA ALA A 51 17.24 -10.34 -16.60
C ALA A 51 17.30 -11.80 -17.03
N GLY A 52 16.29 -12.60 -16.66
CA GLY A 52 16.19 -14.01 -17.05
C GLY A 52 15.38 -14.21 -18.33
N ASP A 53 15.29 -15.46 -18.78
CA ASP A 53 14.48 -15.82 -19.93
C ASP A 53 12.98 -15.91 -19.56
N GLY A 54 12.10 -15.51 -20.48
CA GLY A 54 10.65 -15.62 -20.33
C GLY A 54 10.01 -14.43 -19.61
N GLU A 55 8.79 -14.66 -19.11
CA GLU A 55 8.03 -13.66 -18.38
C GLU A 55 8.67 -13.36 -17.01
N ASP A 56 8.52 -12.13 -16.53
CA ASP A 56 9.00 -11.70 -15.21
C ASP A 56 8.27 -12.49 -14.10
N PRO A 57 8.96 -13.39 -13.36
CA PRO A 57 8.34 -14.20 -12.33
C PRO A 57 8.17 -13.45 -11.00
N ARG A 58 8.74 -12.24 -10.87
CA ARG A 58 8.73 -11.51 -9.62
C ARG A 58 7.29 -11.18 -9.19
N PRO A 59 6.89 -11.51 -7.96
CA PRO A 59 5.59 -11.12 -7.45
C PRO A 59 5.48 -9.60 -7.32
N ILE A 60 4.30 -9.06 -7.63
CA ILE A 60 3.96 -7.65 -7.40
C ILE A 60 3.07 -7.58 -6.17
N GLU A 61 3.49 -6.79 -5.19
CA GLU A 61 2.73 -6.51 -3.97
C GLU A 61 2.38 -5.01 -3.89
N ILE A 62 1.15 -4.71 -3.47
CA ILE A 62 0.64 -3.32 -3.43
C ILE A 62 0.27 -2.94 -1.99
N GLU A 63 0.83 -1.82 -1.49
CA GLU A 63 0.39 -1.21 -0.23
C GLU A 63 -0.61 -0.08 -0.51
N LEU A 64 -1.82 -0.19 0.07
CA LEU A 64 -2.87 0.82 -0.02
C LEU A 64 -2.79 1.77 1.18
N GLY A 65 -2.61 3.06 0.91
CA GLY A 65 -2.44 4.07 1.95
C GLY A 65 -1.05 4.02 2.59
N SER A 66 0.01 4.04 1.79
CA SER A 66 1.40 3.84 2.27
C SER A 66 1.91 4.92 3.23
N GLY A 67 1.19 6.03 3.38
CA GLY A 67 1.59 7.13 4.23
C GLY A 67 3.01 7.61 3.92
N LYS A 68 3.91 7.53 4.91
CA LYS A 68 5.32 7.91 4.75
C LYS A 68 6.22 6.78 4.24
N GLY A 69 5.65 5.72 3.67
CA GLY A 69 6.37 4.58 3.10
C GLY A 69 7.21 3.81 4.14
N THR A 70 6.75 3.73 5.39
CA THR A 70 7.53 3.06 6.44
C THR A 70 7.60 1.56 6.21
N PHE A 71 6.46 0.93 5.89
CA PHE A 71 6.40 -0.49 5.58
C PHE A 71 7.29 -0.83 4.39
N LEU A 72 7.09 -0.17 3.25
CA LEU A 72 7.89 -0.40 2.04
C LEU A 72 9.39 -0.25 2.29
N ALA A 73 9.79 0.80 3.01
CA ALA A 73 11.20 1.06 3.29
C ALA A 73 11.85 0.01 4.20
N GLN A 74 11.08 -0.76 4.95
CA GLN A 74 11.56 -1.81 5.83
C GLN A 74 11.43 -3.20 5.21
N GLU A 75 10.32 -3.47 4.51
CA GLU A 75 9.99 -4.80 3.98
C GLU A 75 10.67 -5.06 2.63
N ALA A 76 10.63 -4.11 1.69
CA ALA A 76 11.13 -4.33 0.34
C ALA A 76 12.62 -4.78 0.28
N PRO A 77 13.54 -4.23 1.09
CA PRO A 77 14.94 -4.71 1.09
C PRO A 77 15.11 -6.15 1.58
N LEU A 78 14.14 -6.69 2.32
CA LEU A 78 14.17 -8.07 2.83
C LEU A 78 13.67 -9.10 1.79
N HIS A 79 13.09 -8.61 0.69
CA HIS A 79 12.50 -9.40 -0.38
C HIS A 79 12.91 -8.83 -1.75
N PRO A 80 14.20 -8.94 -2.14
CA PRO A 80 14.73 -8.30 -3.35
C PRO A 80 14.08 -8.81 -4.65
N ASP A 81 13.53 -10.02 -4.63
CA ASP A 81 12.85 -10.64 -5.76
C ASP A 81 11.33 -10.31 -5.82
N THR A 82 10.84 -9.40 -4.97
CA THR A 82 9.46 -8.93 -4.95
C THR A 82 9.41 -7.47 -5.34
N LEU A 83 8.47 -7.09 -6.20
CA LEU A 83 8.23 -5.70 -6.58
C LEU A 83 7.13 -5.09 -5.72
N TYR A 84 7.39 -3.94 -5.12
CA TYR A 84 6.46 -3.25 -4.23
C TYR A 84 5.97 -1.95 -4.85
N LEU A 85 4.65 -1.75 -4.83
CA LEU A 85 4.01 -0.50 -5.22
C LEU A 85 3.24 0.08 -4.03
N GLY A 86 3.64 1.24 -3.54
CA GLY A 86 2.88 1.99 -2.55
C GLY A 86 1.96 3.00 -3.22
N ILE A 87 0.70 3.04 -2.82
CA ILE A 87 -0.26 4.03 -3.31
C ILE A 87 -0.67 4.93 -2.15
N GLU A 88 -0.55 6.25 -2.35
CA GLU A 88 -0.88 7.23 -1.32
C GLU A 88 -1.60 8.44 -1.94
N TRP A 89 -2.75 8.79 -1.37
CA TRP A 89 -3.56 9.91 -1.83
C TRP A 89 -3.04 11.27 -1.38
N ALA A 90 -2.45 11.34 -0.18
CA ALA A 90 -1.94 12.59 0.36
C ALA A 90 -0.59 12.95 -0.27
N SER A 91 -0.56 13.92 -1.18
CA SER A 91 0.62 14.35 -1.93
C SER A 91 1.85 14.57 -1.04
N GLN A 92 1.69 15.16 0.16
CA GLN A 92 2.79 15.37 1.08
C GLN A 92 3.43 14.06 1.55
N PHE A 93 2.62 13.03 1.84
CA PHE A 93 3.12 11.73 2.30
C PHE A 93 3.72 10.93 1.15
N TYR A 94 3.05 10.92 -0.01
CA TYR A 94 3.59 10.34 -1.23
C TYR A 94 5.00 10.86 -1.55
N ARG A 95 5.17 12.20 -1.62
CA ARG A 95 6.48 12.81 -1.94
C ARG A 95 7.54 12.44 -0.91
N TYR A 96 7.17 12.40 0.37
CA TYR A 96 8.07 11.97 1.43
C TYR A 96 8.48 10.51 1.27
N ALA A 97 7.53 9.63 0.99
CA ALA A 97 7.78 8.20 0.80
C ALA A 97 8.68 7.94 -0.42
N ALA A 98 8.38 8.55 -1.57
CA ALA A 98 9.19 8.40 -2.79
C ALA A 98 10.64 8.91 -2.58
N ASP A 99 10.83 10.11 -1.99
CA ASP A 99 12.15 10.62 -1.62
C ASP A 99 12.88 9.70 -0.64
N ARG A 100 12.15 9.08 0.29
CA ARG A 100 12.70 8.12 1.24
C ARG A 100 13.24 6.87 0.54
N LEU A 101 12.44 6.25 -0.34
CA LEU A 101 12.85 5.08 -1.12
C LEU A 101 14.08 5.40 -1.98
N ARG A 102 14.06 6.55 -2.66
CA ARG A 102 15.18 7.04 -3.48
C ARG A 102 16.48 7.16 -2.67
N ARG A 103 16.42 7.82 -1.52
CA ARG A 103 17.60 8.00 -0.65
C ARG A 103 18.14 6.71 -0.07
N LEU A 104 17.27 5.77 0.21
CA LEU A 104 17.64 4.46 0.72
C LEU A 104 18.03 3.48 -0.40
N ARG A 105 17.90 3.89 -1.68
CA ARG A 105 18.18 3.08 -2.87
C ARG A 105 17.43 1.74 -2.85
N ILE A 106 16.12 1.82 -2.58
CA ILE A 106 15.26 0.63 -2.55
C ILE A 106 14.67 0.44 -3.95
N ASP A 107 15.44 -0.23 -4.81
CA ASP A 107 15.17 -0.30 -6.24
C ASP A 107 13.96 -1.19 -6.62
N ASN A 108 13.52 -2.03 -5.72
CA ASN A 108 12.33 -2.89 -5.88
C ASN A 108 11.04 -2.29 -5.29
N ALA A 109 11.02 -0.99 -4.97
CA ALA A 109 9.82 -0.29 -4.50
C ALA A 109 9.60 1.02 -5.24
N ARG A 110 8.32 1.31 -5.54
CA ARG A 110 7.87 2.56 -6.18
C ARG A 110 6.64 3.11 -5.46
N MET A 111 6.37 4.40 -5.69
CA MET A 111 5.23 5.10 -5.13
C MET A 111 4.33 5.65 -6.24
N LEU A 112 3.02 5.61 -6.01
CA LEU A 112 2.02 6.28 -6.84
C LEU A 112 1.22 7.28 -6.00
N HIS A 113 1.10 8.51 -6.47
CA HIS A 113 0.17 9.50 -5.95
C HIS A 113 -1.17 9.36 -6.65
N ALA A 114 -2.11 8.64 -6.08
CA ALA A 114 -3.44 8.42 -6.68
C ALA A 114 -4.47 7.93 -5.66
N ASP A 115 -5.75 7.94 -6.07
CA ASP A 115 -6.77 7.11 -5.44
C ASP A 115 -6.52 5.64 -5.80
N GLY A 116 -6.18 4.83 -4.78
CA GLY A 116 -5.84 3.41 -4.97
C GLY A 116 -7.00 2.58 -5.53
N THR A 117 -8.25 2.93 -5.21
CA THR A 117 -9.42 2.19 -5.73
C THR A 117 -9.64 2.46 -7.21
N VAL A 118 -9.47 3.72 -7.61
CA VAL A 118 -9.55 4.14 -9.02
C VAL A 118 -8.42 3.51 -9.84
N PHE A 119 -7.19 3.52 -9.29
CA PHE A 119 -6.04 2.92 -9.95
C PHE A 119 -6.21 1.41 -10.16
N ILE A 120 -6.58 0.67 -9.11
CA ILE A 120 -6.76 -0.79 -9.20
C ILE A 120 -7.84 -1.14 -10.23
N ARG A 121 -8.97 -0.40 -10.21
CA ARG A 121 -10.09 -0.65 -11.13
C ARG A 121 -9.71 -0.48 -12.59
N ASN A 122 -8.97 0.58 -12.93
CA ASN A 122 -8.83 1.03 -14.31
C ASN A 122 -7.48 0.68 -14.95
N TYR A 123 -6.44 0.40 -14.14
CA TYR A 123 -5.08 0.28 -14.66
C TYR A 123 -4.37 -1.03 -14.32
N VAL A 124 -4.89 -1.81 -13.36
CA VAL A 124 -4.28 -3.09 -12.96
C VAL A 124 -4.98 -4.24 -13.66
N ALA A 125 -4.23 -5.02 -14.43
CA ALA A 125 -4.73 -6.19 -15.14
C ALA A 125 -5.14 -7.32 -14.18
N ASP A 126 -5.96 -8.25 -14.71
CA ASP A 126 -6.39 -9.43 -13.98
C ASP A 126 -5.19 -10.28 -13.57
N GLN A 127 -5.27 -10.87 -12.38
CA GLN A 127 -4.27 -11.81 -11.86
C GLN A 127 -2.82 -11.31 -11.92
N THR A 128 -2.63 -10.00 -11.71
CA THR A 128 -1.30 -9.35 -11.71
C THR A 128 -0.69 -9.31 -10.31
N VAL A 129 -1.51 -9.09 -9.27
CA VAL A 129 -1.06 -8.79 -7.91
C VAL A 129 -0.99 -10.07 -7.08
N SER A 130 0.12 -10.28 -6.39
CA SER A 130 0.30 -11.41 -5.49
C SER A 130 -0.22 -11.12 -4.08
N ARG A 131 -0.09 -9.87 -3.62
CA ARG A 131 -0.50 -9.48 -2.27
C ARG A 131 -0.88 -8.01 -2.18
N PHE A 132 -1.92 -7.74 -1.40
CA PHE A 132 -2.25 -6.41 -0.91
C PHE A 132 -1.89 -6.26 0.56
N HIS A 133 -1.29 -5.10 0.90
CA HIS A 133 -1.03 -4.65 2.25
C HIS A 133 -1.92 -3.44 2.54
N TRP A 134 -2.78 -3.56 3.54
CA TRP A 134 -3.77 -2.54 3.86
C TRP A 134 -3.78 -2.25 5.35
N TYR A 135 -2.85 -1.41 5.76
CA TYR A 135 -2.52 -1.22 7.16
C TYR A 135 -3.00 0.11 7.69
N PHE A 136 -3.77 0.06 8.77
CA PHE A 136 -4.27 1.23 9.50
C PHE A 136 -5.00 2.25 8.62
N PRO A 137 -5.92 1.83 7.75
CA PRO A 137 -6.70 2.75 6.92
C PRO A 137 -7.55 3.67 7.78
N ASP A 138 -7.94 4.83 7.23
CA ASP A 138 -8.79 5.81 7.91
C ASP A 138 -10.09 5.17 8.41
N PRO A 139 -10.38 5.19 9.73
CA PRO A 139 -11.50 4.45 10.30
C PRO A 139 -12.85 5.13 10.08
N TRP A 140 -12.89 6.41 9.69
CA TRP A 140 -14.12 7.18 9.50
C TRP A 140 -15.14 6.97 10.63
N PRO A 141 -14.86 7.39 11.89
CA PRO A 141 -15.58 6.94 13.08
C PRO A 141 -17.03 7.41 13.18
N LYS A 142 -17.45 8.41 12.38
CA LYS A 142 -18.85 8.86 12.36
C LYS A 142 -19.68 7.99 11.41
N ALA A 143 -20.78 7.41 11.87
CA ALA A 143 -21.63 6.51 11.10
C ALA A 143 -21.99 7.04 9.69
N ARG A 144 -22.29 8.35 9.55
CA ARG A 144 -22.55 9.00 8.26
C ARG A 144 -21.36 8.93 7.28
N HIS A 145 -20.15 8.62 7.78
CA HIS A 145 -18.93 8.52 6.98
C HIS A 145 -18.53 7.07 6.66
N ASN A 146 -19.23 6.06 7.19
CA ASN A 146 -18.88 4.65 6.96
C ASN A 146 -18.82 4.30 5.46
N LYS A 147 -19.63 4.96 4.62
CA LYS A 147 -19.56 4.81 3.15
C LYS A 147 -18.21 5.21 2.53
N ARG A 148 -17.34 5.91 3.27
CA ARG A 148 -15.98 6.27 2.85
C ARG A 148 -14.94 5.20 3.19
N ARG A 149 -15.30 4.23 4.01
CA ARG A 149 -14.46 3.06 4.29
C ARG A 149 -14.32 2.28 2.99
N THR A 150 -13.12 2.08 2.52
CA THR A 150 -12.86 1.38 1.25
C THR A 150 -12.88 -0.14 1.42
N PHE A 151 -12.59 -0.68 2.61
CA PHE A 151 -12.70 -2.11 2.88
C PHE A 151 -14.18 -2.52 2.94
N GLN A 152 -14.72 -2.92 1.80
CA GLN A 152 -16.12 -3.31 1.61
C GLN A 152 -16.22 -4.52 0.69
N ALA A 153 -17.22 -5.39 0.95
CA ALA A 153 -17.43 -6.62 0.18
C ALA A 153 -17.54 -6.40 -1.35
N PRO A 154 -18.19 -5.36 -1.88
CA PRO A 154 -18.19 -5.11 -3.33
C PRO A 154 -16.79 -4.90 -3.91
N PHE A 155 -15.93 -4.13 -3.24
CA PHE A 155 -14.56 -3.88 -3.69
C PHE A 155 -13.67 -5.14 -3.55
N LEU A 156 -13.84 -5.90 -2.46
CA LEU A 156 -13.14 -7.16 -2.25
C LEU A 156 -13.49 -8.17 -3.33
N ARG A 157 -14.79 -8.36 -3.60
CA ARG A 157 -15.32 -9.34 -4.56
C ARG A 157 -15.07 -8.95 -6.01
N GLY A 158 -15.13 -7.68 -6.32
CA GLY A 158 -14.91 -7.14 -7.66
C GLY A 158 -13.44 -6.92 -7.96
N GLU A 159 -12.96 -5.72 -7.64
CA GLU A 159 -11.66 -5.25 -8.10
C GLU A 159 -10.49 -6.03 -7.49
N LEU A 160 -10.47 -6.27 -6.17
CA LEU A 160 -9.35 -6.98 -5.55
C LEU A 160 -9.32 -8.46 -5.97
N TYR A 161 -10.48 -9.11 -6.04
CA TYR A 161 -10.55 -10.49 -6.50
C TYR A 161 -10.05 -10.63 -7.95
N ARG A 162 -10.45 -9.72 -8.82
CA ARG A 162 -10.05 -9.71 -10.23
C ARG A 162 -8.53 -9.63 -10.38
N VAL A 163 -7.90 -8.66 -9.72
CA VAL A 163 -6.47 -8.37 -9.90
C VAL A 163 -5.54 -9.30 -9.12
N LEU A 164 -6.03 -9.96 -8.08
CA LEU A 164 -5.23 -10.94 -7.34
C LEU A 164 -4.99 -12.19 -8.17
N LYS A 165 -3.76 -12.70 -8.13
CA LYS A 165 -3.42 -14.04 -8.61
C LYS A 165 -4.21 -15.12 -7.84
N PRO A 166 -4.44 -16.31 -8.38
CA PRO A 166 -4.93 -17.45 -7.59
C PRO A 166 -4.06 -17.66 -6.35
N GLY A 167 -4.67 -17.84 -5.18
CA GLY A 167 -3.95 -17.91 -3.89
C GLY A 167 -3.38 -16.58 -3.40
N GLY A 168 -3.62 -15.48 -4.12
CA GLY A 168 -3.19 -14.14 -3.72
C GLY A 168 -3.85 -13.69 -2.42
N ARG A 169 -3.21 -12.78 -1.70
CA ARG A 169 -3.54 -12.46 -0.30
C ARG A 169 -3.85 -10.98 -0.09
N VAL A 170 -4.78 -10.68 0.82
CA VAL A 170 -5.04 -9.31 1.31
C VAL A 170 -4.76 -9.28 2.81
N HIS A 171 -3.66 -8.64 3.19
CA HIS A 171 -3.29 -8.43 4.59
C HIS A 171 -3.89 -7.13 5.09
N VAL A 172 -4.72 -7.18 6.13
CA VAL A 172 -5.34 -6.00 6.71
C VAL A 172 -5.05 -5.90 8.19
N ALA A 173 -4.80 -4.68 8.67
CA ALA A 173 -4.61 -4.40 10.09
C ALA A 173 -5.25 -3.05 10.46
N THR A 174 -5.82 -2.97 11.67
CA THR A 174 -6.40 -1.74 12.23
C THR A 174 -6.25 -1.71 13.76
N ASP A 175 -6.16 -0.49 14.32
CA ASP A 175 -6.20 -0.21 15.76
C ASP A 175 -7.59 0.25 16.23
N HIS A 176 -8.57 0.33 15.32
CA HIS A 176 -9.89 0.87 15.60
C HIS A 176 -10.94 -0.25 15.68
N LEU A 177 -11.48 -0.50 16.87
CA LEU A 177 -12.37 -1.65 17.13
C LEU A 177 -13.65 -1.65 16.27
N ASP A 178 -14.30 -0.50 16.09
CA ASP A 178 -15.49 -0.40 15.22
C ASP A 178 -15.13 -0.69 13.74
N TYR A 179 -13.95 -0.26 13.28
CA TYR A 179 -13.53 -0.60 11.93
C TYR A 179 -13.11 -2.07 11.81
N TRP A 180 -12.57 -2.65 12.88
CA TRP A 180 -12.30 -4.08 12.92
C TRP A 180 -13.58 -4.92 12.79
N ALA A 181 -14.63 -4.58 13.54
CA ALA A 181 -15.94 -5.24 13.40
C ALA A 181 -16.50 -5.11 11.96
N TRP A 182 -16.39 -3.92 11.35
CA TRP A 182 -16.73 -3.69 9.96
C TRP A 182 -15.93 -4.57 9.00
N MET A 183 -14.61 -4.68 9.19
CA MET A 183 -13.76 -5.53 8.36
C MET A 183 -14.16 -7.00 8.46
N GLN A 184 -14.46 -7.48 9.67
CA GLN A 184 -14.92 -8.86 9.88
C GLN A 184 -16.26 -9.14 9.18
N GLU A 185 -17.23 -8.22 9.26
CA GLU A 185 -18.51 -8.32 8.56
C GLU A 185 -18.33 -8.43 7.05
N HIS A 186 -17.51 -7.54 6.47
CA HIS A 186 -17.27 -7.54 5.04
C HIS A 186 -16.42 -8.72 4.56
N ALA A 187 -15.49 -9.22 5.37
CA ALA A 187 -14.75 -10.45 5.09
C ALA A 187 -15.69 -11.66 5.08
N ALA A 188 -16.59 -11.76 6.06
CA ALA A 188 -17.61 -12.82 6.10
C ALA A 188 -18.53 -12.80 4.88
N ALA A 189 -18.90 -11.62 4.40
CA ALA A 189 -19.75 -11.47 3.20
C ALA A 189 -19.10 -11.91 1.88
N VAL A 190 -17.79 -12.20 1.87
CA VAL A 190 -17.03 -12.71 0.71
C VAL A 190 -16.39 -14.08 0.96
N SER A 191 -16.86 -14.81 1.97
CA SER A 191 -16.32 -16.13 2.38
C SER A 191 -16.48 -17.24 1.34
N ASP A 192 -17.28 -17.03 0.31
CA ASP A 192 -17.41 -17.92 -0.86
C ASP A 192 -16.25 -17.80 -1.85
N VAL A 193 -15.51 -16.70 -1.84
CA VAL A 193 -14.39 -16.42 -2.76
C VAL A 193 -13.05 -16.18 -2.04
N TYR A 194 -13.09 -15.99 -0.70
CA TYR A 194 -11.89 -15.87 0.12
C TYR A 194 -11.96 -16.78 1.34
N ASP A 195 -10.83 -17.37 1.70
CA ASP A 195 -10.59 -17.93 3.03
C ASP A 195 -10.04 -16.84 3.96
N VAL A 196 -10.46 -16.84 5.23
CA VAL A 196 -9.93 -15.91 6.24
C VAL A 196 -8.94 -16.67 7.12
N GLU A 197 -7.70 -16.19 7.14
CA GLU A 197 -6.60 -16.76 7.92
C GLU A 197 -6.14 -15.78 9.02
N PRO A 198 -5.47 -16.28 10.08
CA PRO A 198 -4.79 -15.44 11.05
C PRO A 198 -3.81 -14.49 10.38
N PHE A 199 -3.63 -13.30 10.96
CA PHE A 199 -2.69 -12.33 10.42
C PHE A 199 -1.25 -12.83 10.52
N GLU A 200 -0.53 -12.78 9.41
CA GLU A 200 0.89 -13.04 9.33
C GLU A 200 1.65 -11.72 9.35
N SER A 201 2.47 -11.51 10.39
CA SER A 201 3.30 -10.31 10.47
C SER A 201 4.35 -10.30 9.36
N PRO A 202 4.60 -9.14 8.72
CA PRO A 202 5.66 -9.02 7.73
C PRO A 202 7.03 -9.26 8.38
N LYS A 203 8.02 -9.62 7.56
CA LYS A 203 9.37 -9.92 8.01
C LYS A 203 10.07 -8.74 8.70
N SER A 204 9.67 -7.53 8.33
CA SER A 204 10.17 -6.28 8.92
C SER A 204 9.57 -5.93 10.27
N ALA A 205 8.53 -6.64 10.73
CA ALA A 205 7.93 -6.43 12.04
C ALA A 205 8.88 -6.90 13.15
N GLY A 206 9.07 -6.06 14.17
CA GLY A 206 9.85 -6.43 15.35
C GLY A 206 9.09 -7.36 16.30
N PRO A 207 9.75 -7.89 17.32
CA PRO A 207 9.12 -8.74 18.32
C PRO A 207 7.89 -8.09 18.95
N GLY A 208 6.73 -8.76 18.86
CA GLY A 208 5.47 -8.28 19.39
C GLY A 208 4.78 -7.19 18.57
N GLU A 209 5.34 -6.76 17.45
CA GLU A 209 4.67 -5.86 16.48
C GLU A 209 3.78 -6.66 15.54
N LEU A 210 2.67 -6.06 15.10
CA LEU A 210 1.78 -6.66 14.11
C LEU A 210 2.33 -6.41 12.69
N VAL A 211 2.66 -5.16 12.38
CA VAL A 211 3.15 -4.72 11.05
C VAL A 211 4.54 -4.07 11.13
N GLY A 212 4.88 -3.45 12.27
CA GLY A 212 6.16 -2.77 12.47
C GLY A 212 6.22 -1.38 11.87
N THR A 213 5.08 -0.70 11.70
CA THR A 213 5.06 0.68 11.21
C THR A 213 5.31 1.70 12.32
N ASN A 214 5.75 2.90 11.93
CA ASN A 214 5.86 4.00 12.90
C ASN A 214 4.52 4.38 13.54
N PHE A 215 3.41 4.18 12.81
CA PHE A 215 2.06 4.36 13.33
C PHE A 215 1.81 3.39 14.48
N GLU A 216 1.99 2.10 14.25
CA GLU A 216 1.83 1.07 15.27
C GLU A 216 2.71 1.35 16.49
N ARG A 217 4.00 1.60 16.30
CA ARG A 217 4.97 1.87 17.37
C ARG A 217 4.56 3.04 18.23
N LYS A 218 4.03 4.11 17.62
CA LYS A 218 3.53 5.27 18.35
C LYS A 218 2.33 4.91 19.23
N TYR A 219 1.32 4.29 18.65
CA TYR A 219 0.06 4.03 19.34
C TYR A 219 0.08 2.82 20.27
N ARG A 220 1.00 1.90 20.03
CA ARG A 220 1.27 0.81 20.99
C ARG A 220 1.77 1.35 22.35
N LYS A 221 2.55 2.42 22.35
CA LYS A 221 2.97 3.14 23.58
C LYS A 221 1.78 3.77 24.32
N GLU A 222 0.69 4.06 23.63
CA GLU A 222 -0.56 4.57 24.20
C GLU A 222 -1.50 3.43 24.66
N GLY A 223 -1.07 2.16 24.60
CA GLY A 223 -1.84 0.99 25.03
C GLY A 223 -2.93 0.54 24.05
N ARG A 224 -2.90 0.98 22.77
CA ARG A 224 -3.89 0.53 21.79
C ARG A 224 -3.70 -0.95 21.42
N ALA A 225 -4.80 -1.66 21.29
CA ALA A 225 -4.83 -2.98 20.70
C ALA A 225 -4.80 -2.89 19.17
N PHE A 226 -4.20 -3.87 18.54
CA PHE A 226 -4.11 -3.98 17.09
C PHE A 226 -4.70 -5.32 16.67
N ASN A 227 -5.51 -5.29 15.61
CA ASN A 227 -6.17 -6.46 15.05
C ASN A 227 -5.80 -6.59 13.57
N GLY A 228 -5.71 -7.82 13.09
CA GLY A 228 -5.42 -8.09 11.69
C GLY A 228 -5.91 -9.46 11.26
N MET A 229 -6.10 -9.63 9.96
CA MET A 229 -6.44 -10.88 9.30
C MET A 229 -5.85 -10.89 7.89
N VAL A 230 -5.83 -12.07 7.30
CA VAL A 230 -5.48 -12.28 5.90
C VAL A 230 -6.68 -12.88 5.18
N LEU A 231 -7.04 -12.31 4.03
CA LEU A 231 -7.96 -12.94 3.10
C LEU A 231 -7.15 -13.61 1.99
N VAL A 232 -7.40 -14.88 1.73
CA VAL A 232 -6.71 -15.67 0.71
C VAL A 232 -7.70 -15.97 -0.41
N LYS A 233 -7.38 -15.55 -1.63
CA LYS A 233 -8.22 -15.82 -2.82
C LYS A 233 -8.25 -17.31 -3.10
N ARG A 234 -9.46 -17.88 -3.21
CA ARG A 234 -9.73 -19.25 -3.63
C ARG A 234 -9.52 -19.48 -5.12
#